data_faa88509265b48543a70c29985ab1a1e
#
_entry.id   faa88509265b48543a70c29985ab1a1e
#
_cell.length_a   1.000
_cell.length_b   1.000
_cell.length_c   1.000
_cell.angle_alpha   90.00
_cell.angle_beta   90.00
_cell.angle_gamma   90.00
#
_symmetry.space_group_name_H-M   'P 1'
#
loop_
_entity.id
_entity.type
_entity.pdbx_description
1 polymer ?
#
loop_
_entity_poly.entity_id
_entity_poly.type
_entity_poly.pdbx_seq_one_letter_code
_entity_poly.pdbx_strand_id
1 'polypeptide(L)'
;MDDFADLNRRLESLLREGTVIEVDHDARRVRVESGGLQTDWIRWLAQRTGDSIVWDPPSIGEPGLLLCPSGEPTTGLFLPGVYCDGHDAPSSNPHEHVRMYGDGARIAYDFAAHALTATLPAGATVHVVAPGSVTVETNSATVKAKTVTLDADDTTVTGALLVKGPLKFESGATGKNGGGTGTRAVIEIEGSAHFTGVVSADVDVQSQNVSLVKHPHQAQGEFAQTSKPLAGGA
;
A
#
# COMPACT_ATOMS: atom_id res chain seq x y z
N MET A 1 -64.87 13.70 -11.55
CA MET A 1 -64.23 13.64 -10.20
C MET A 1 -63.09 12.62 -10.16
N ASP A 2 -63.16 11.57 -10.97
CA ASP A 2 -62.10 10.52 -10.99
C ASP A 2 -60.74 11.01 -11.51
N ASP A 3 -60.76 11.98 -12.42
CA ASP A 3 -59.57 12.52 -13.07
C ASP A 3 -58.65 13.29 -12.08
N PHE A 4 -59.26 14.00 -11.11
CA PHE A 4 -58.51 14.77 -10.10
C PHE A 4 -57.93 13.88 -9.01
N ALA A 5 -58.61 12.82 -8.64
CA ALA A 5 -58.12 11.83 -7.68
C ALA A 5 -56.97 11.00 -8.28
N ASP A 6 -57.04 10.64 -9.55
CA ASP A 6 -55.97 9.93 -10.25
C ASP A 6 -54.74 10.82 -10.42
N LEU A 7 -54.93 12.09 -10.78
CA LEU A 7 -53.83 13.06 -10.86
C LEU A 7 -53.11 13.24 -9.51
N ASN A 8 -53.83 13.39 -8.42
CA ASN A 8 -53.26 13.50 -7.07
C ASN A 8 -52.52 12.22 -6.70
N ARG A 9 -53.07 11.03 -6.93
CA ARG A 9 -52.41 9.76 -6.69
C ARG A 9 -51.08 9.67 -7.46
N ARG A 10 -51.05 10.08 -8.72
CA ARG A 10 -49.85 10.07 -9.56
C ARG A 10 -48.82 11.07 -9.04
N LEU A 11 -49.21 12.28 -8.63
CA LEU A 11 -48.32 13.27 -8.04
C LEU A 11 -47.71 12.78 -6.75
N GLU A 12 -48.48 12.16 -5.84
CA GLU A 12 -47.97 11.59 -4.59
C GLU A 12 -47.04 10.38 -4.83
N SER A 13 -47.15 9.73 -5.98
CA SER A 13 -46.33 8.59 -6.35
C SER A 13 -45.06 8.94 -7.13
N LEU A 14 -44.85 10.21 -7.53
CA LEU A 14 -43.67 10.62 -8.32
C LEU A 14 -42.38 10.37 -7.58
N LEU A 15 -42.34 10.65 -6.28
CA LEU A 15 -41.20 10.51 -5.39
C LEU A 15 -41.65 9.85 -4.10
N ARG A 16 -41.01 8.75 -3.74
CA ARG A 16 -41.33 8.00 -2.53
C ARG A 16 -40.05 7.50 -1.87
N GLU A 17 -40.00 7.50 -0.57
CA GLU A 17 -38.98 6.74 0.14
C GLU A 17 -39.30 5.26 0.03
N GLY A 18 -38.26 4.43 -0.11
CA GLY A 18 -38.39 2.99 -0.20
C GLY A 18 -37.13 2.27 0.22
N THR A 19 -37.28 0.99 0.51
CA THR A 19 -36.20 0.12 0.96
C THR A 19 -36.05 -1.04 -0.01
N VAL A 20 -34.79 -1.39 -0.34
CA VAL A 20 -34.48 -2.53 -1.21
C VAL A 20 -34.84 -3.84 -0.52
N ILE A 21 -35.67 -4.66 -1.16
CA ILE A 21 -36.05 -5.97 -0.65
C ILE A 21 -35.40 -7.13 -1.40
N GLU A 22 -35.05 -6.93 -2.67
CA GLU A 22 -34.35 -7.92 -3.49
C GLU A 22 -33.36 -7.23 -4.44
N VAL A 23 -32.25 -7.89 -4.77
CA VAL A 23 -31.25 -7.41 -5.72
C VAL A 23 -30.91 -8.52 -6.72
N ASP A 24 -31.00 -8.21 -8.01
CA ASP A 24 -30.47 -9.02 -9.11
C ASP A 24 -29.25 -8.31 -9.71
N HIS A 25 -28.06 -8.81 -9.35
CA HIS A 25 -26.79 -8.22 -9.79
C HIS A 25 -26.53 -8.45 -11.29
N ASP A 26 -26.95 -9.59 -11.83
CA ASP A 26 -26.74 -9.94 -13.24
C ASP A 26 -27.62 -9.10 -14.16
N ALA A 27 -28.91 -8.96 -13.82
CA ALA A 27 -29.84 -8.11 -14.54
C ALA A 27 -29.68 -6.62 -14.20
N ARG A 28 -28.94 -6.28 -13.13
CA ARG A 28 -28.79 -4.90 -12.61
C ARG A 28 -30.14 -4.28 -12.27
N ARG A 29 -30.92 -5.00 -11.43
CA ARG A 29 -32.26 -4.64 -11.01
C ARG A 29 -32.42 -4.81 -9.50
N VAL A 30 -33.31 -4.02 -8.95
CA VAL A 30 -33.76 -4.12 -7.56
C VAL A 30 -35.28 -4.20 -7.52
N ARG A 31 -35.79 -4.78 -6.44
CA ARG A 31 -37.17 -4.60 -6.01
C ARG A 31 -37.19 -3.77 -4.75
N VAL A 32 -38.09 -2.83 -4.68
CA VAL A 32 -38.17 -1.83 -3.61
C VAL A 32 -39.57 -1.87 -2.99
N GLU A 33 -39.60 -1.82 -1.65
CA GLU A 33 -40.82 -1.66 -0.88
C GLU A 33 -40.98 -0.20 -0.44
N SER A 34 -42.17 0.35 -0.61
CA SER A 34 -42.54 1.72 -0.22
C SER A 34 -43.98 1.79 0.26
N GLY A 35 -44.16 1.89 1.59
CA GLY A 35 -45.52 2.04 2.18
C GLY A 35 -46.49 0.91 1.81
N GLY A 36 -46.04 -0.34 1.84
CA GLY A 36 -46.81 -1.52 1.50
C GLY A 36 -46.95 -1.82 -0.01
N LEU A 37 -46.37 -0.96 -0.88
CA LEU A 37 -46.24 -1.21 -2.31
C LEU A 37 -44.88 -1.85 -2.56
N GLN A 38 -44.84 -2.93 -3.35
CA GLN A 38 -43.61 -3.53 -3.85
C GLN A 38 -43.50 -3.30 -5.36
N THR A 39 -42.34 -2.84 -5.82
CA THR A 39 -42.10 -2.65 -7.25
C THR A 39 -41.89 -4.01 -7.94
N ASP A 40 -42.00 -4.02 -9.26
CA ASP A 40 -41.36 -5.03 -10.07
C ASP A 40 -39.82 -4.77 -10.14
N TRP A 41 -39.06 -5.51 -10.93
CA TRP A 41 -37.65 -5.35 -11.14
C TRP A 41 -37.33 -4.04 -11.85
N ILE A 42 -36.84 -3.03 -11.11
CA ILE A 42 -36.52 -1.71 -11.60
C ILE A 42 -35.01 -1.48 -11.61
N ARG A 43 -34.55 -0.50 -12.35
CA ARG A 43 -33.12 -0.10 -12.40
C ARG A 43 -32.77 0.76 -11.19
N TRP A 44 -31.52 0.67 -10.72
CA TRP A 44 -30.97 1.69 -9.82
C TRP A 44 -30.09 2.70 -10.56
N LEU A 45 -29.89 3.87 -9.96
CA LEU A 45 -29.01 4.93 -10.46
C LEU A 45 -27.61 4.68 -9.95
N ALA A 46 -26.64 4.58 -10.87
CA ALA A 46 -25.21 4.58 -10.57
C ALA A 46 -24.67 6.01 -10.70
N GLN A 47 -23.57 6.31 -9.98
CA GLN A 47 -22.95 7.64 -10.05
C GLN A 47 -22.45 7.98 -11.48
N ARG A 48 -21.91 7.01 -12.20
CA ARG A 48 -21.37 7.18 -13.55
C ARG A 48 -21.61 5.93 -14.40
N THR A 49 -22.05 6.13 -15.67
CA THR A 49 -22.30 5.04 -16.64
C THR A 49 -21.87 5.41 -18.06
N GLY A 50 -20.90 6.34 -18.22
CA GLY A 50 -20.29 6.73 -19.51
C GLY A 50 -18.95 6.05 -19.72
N ASP A 51 -17.94 6.79 -20.22
CA ASP A 51 -16.56 6.30 -20.37
C ASP A 51 -15.95 5.85 -19.04
N SER A 52 -16.30 6.54 -17.95
CA SER A 52 -16.05 6.07 -16.60
C SER A 52 -17.31 5.44 -16.03
N ILE A 53 -17.18 4.23 -15.50
CA ILE A 53 -18.28 3.44 -14.95
C ILE A 53 -18.00 3.15 -13.48
N VAL A 54 -19.04 3.33 -12.63
CA VAL A 54 -19.00 2.94 -11.21
C VAL A 54 -19.90 1.76 -11.01
N TRP A 55 -19.37 0.69 -10.41
CA TRP A 55 -20.11 -0.45 -9.93
C TRP A 55 -20.17 -0.41 -8.40
N ASP A 56 -21.34 -0.09 -7.88
CA ASP A 56 -21.65 0.01 -6.46
C ASP A 56 -23.11 -0.39 -6.28
N PRO A 57 -23.41 -1.70 -6.23
CA PRO A 57 -24.78 -2.19 -6.20
C PRO A 57 -25.44 -1.90 -4.85
N PRO A 58 -26.74 -1.60 -4.82
CA PRO A 58 -27.49 -1.50 -3.59
C PRO A 58 -27.53 -2.82 -2.82
N SER A 59 -27.69 -2.71 -1.51
CA SER A 59 -27.82 -3.85 -0.60
C SER A 59 -29.27 -4.06 -0.18
N ILE A 60 -29.63 -5.29 0.16
CA ILE A 60 -30.94 -5.58 0.76
C ILE A 60 -31.05 -4.83 2.10
N GLY A 61 -32.16 -4.15 2.31
CA GLY A 61 -32.37 -3.28 3.46
C GLY A 61 -31.95 -1.83 3.25
N GLU A 62 -31.27 -1.50 2.15
CA GLU A 62 -30.79 -0.14 1.89
C GLU A 62 -31.94 0.81 1.57
N PRO A 63 -32.05 1.95 2.28
CA PRO A 63 -33.05 2.96 2.02
C PRO A 63 -32.63 3.90 0.88
N GLY A 64 -33.62 4.43 0.18
CA GLY A 64 -33.39 5.38 -0.91
C GLY A 64 -34.68 6.01 -1.41
N LEU A 65 -34.59 6.68 -2.55
CA LEU A 65 -35.71 7.29 -3.23
C LEU A 65 -36.15 6.45 -4.43
N LEU A 66 -37.44 6.14 -4.48
CA LEU A 66 -38.12 5.57 -5.64
C LEU A 66 -38.62 6.74 -6.49
N LEU A 67 -38.07 6.87 -7.68
CA LEU A 67 -38.47 7.86 -8.70
C LEU A 67 -39.43 7.19 -9.67
N CYS A 68 -40.70 7.61 -9.70
CA CYS A 68 -41.73 6.99 -10.54
C CYS A 68 -42.19 7.98 -11.62
N PRO A 69 -41.59 7.97 -12.82
CA PRO A 69 -42.05 8.79 -13.93
C PRO A 69 -43.58 8.58 -14.18
N SER A 70 -44.29 9.67 -14.31
CA SER A 70 -45.77 9.66 -14.47
C SER A 70 -46.54 9.01 -13.31
N GLY A 71 -45.90 8.86 -12.14
CA GLY A 71 -46.52 8.24 -10.96
C GLY A 71 -46.66 6.71 -11.07
N GLU A 72 -45.91 6.05 -11.96
CA GLU A 72 -45.99 4.61 -12.20
C GLU A 72 -44.77 3.88 -11.63
N PRO A 73 -44.91 3.13 -10.52
CA PRO A 73 -43.78 2.46 -9.86
C PRO A 73 -43.14 1.34 -10.69
N THR A 74 -43.87 0.70 -11.60
CA THR A 74 -43.36 -0.42 -12.42
C THR A 74 -42.30 0.01 -13.41
N THR A 75 -42.26 1.30 -13.77
CA THR A 75 -41.23 1.93 -14.62
C THR A 75 -40.25 2.77 -13.84
N GLY A 76 -40.27 2.63 -12.53
CA GLY A 76 -39.49 3.42 -11.61
C GLY A 76 -37.95 3.27 -11.76
N LEU A 77 -37.24 4.18 -11.10
CA LEU A 77 -35.81 4.14 -10.88
C LEU A 77 -35.52 4.27 -9.38
N PHE A 78 -34.57 3.52 -8.88
CA PHE A 78 -34.18 3.63 -7.49
C PHE A 78 -32.89 4.46 -7.35
N LEU A 79 -32.90 5.47 -6.49
CA LEU A 79 -31.72 6.26 -6.09
C LEU A 79 -31.35 5.85 -4.67
N PRO A 80 -30.26 5.07 -4.46
CA PRO A 80 -29.80 4.67 -3.14
C PRO A 80 -29.22 5.82 -2.35
N GLY A 81 -29.04 5.64 -1.03
CA GLY A 81 -28.22 6.53 -0.19
C GLY A 81 -29.01 7.53 0.66
N VAL A 82 -30.01 7.08 1.41
CA VAL A 82 -30.64 7.85 2.49
C VAL A 82 -30.18 7.30 3.85
N TYR A 83 -29.64 8.14 4.73
CA TYR A 83 -29.29 7.72 6.08
C TYR A 83 -30.53 7.44 6.93
N CYS A 84 -30.49 6.40 7.72
CA CYS A 84 -31.53 6.05 8.68
C CYS A 84 -30.93 5.32 9.89
N ASP A 85 -31.71 5.07 10.94
CA ASP A 85 -31.27 4.40 12.17
C ASP A 85 -30.58 3.05 11.95
N GLY A 86 -30.95 2.33 10.90
CA GLY A 86 -30.33 1.06 10.52
C GLY A 86 -29.10 1.20 9.59
N HIS A 87 -28.92 2.36 8.98
CA HIS A 87 -27.85 2.68 8.04
C HIS A 87 -27.33 4.09 8.31
N ASP A 88 -26.59 4.23 9.44
CA ASP A 88 -26.10 5.49 9.92
C ASP A 88 -24.88 5.98 9.11
N ALA A 89 -24.59 7.27 9.18
CA ALA A 89 -23.43 7.88 8.54
C ALA A 89 -22.12 7.34 9.12
N PRO A 90 -21.11 7.03 8.29
CA PRO A 90 -19.83 6.50 8.76
C PRO A 90 -18.95 7.53 9.47
N SER A 91 -19.34 8.79 9.50
CA SER A 91 -18.65 9.89 10.18
C SER A 91 -19.57 11.07 10.39
N SER A 92 -19.31 11.84 11.44
CA SER A 92 -19.90 13.16 11.69
C SER A 92 -18.89 14.31 11.52
N ASN A 93 -17.65 14.02 11.11
CA ASN A 93 -16.62 15.03 10.88
C ASN A 93 -16.87 15.77 9.54
N PRO A 94 -17.12 17.09 9.54
CA PRO A 94 -17.41 17.83 8.31
C PRO A 94 -16.19 17.95 7.36
N HIS A 95 -15.00 17.56 7.81
CA HIS A 95 -13.76 17.65 7.03
C HIS A 95 -13.35 16.32 6.38
N GLU A 96 -14.10 15.24 6.62
CA GLU A 96 -13.82 13.94 6.07
C GLU A 96 -14.66 13.59 4.84
N HIS A 97 -14.02 13.02 3.84
CA HIS A 97 -14.66 12.20 2.83
C HIS A 97 -14.37 10.73 3.14
N VAL A 98 -15.42 9.95 3.41
CA VAL A 98 -15.29 8.56 3.89
C VAL A 98 -16.04 7.61 2.97
N ARG A 99 -15.40 6.49 2.65
CA ARG A 99 -16.06 5.30 2.12
C ARG A 99 -15.84 4.14 3.08
N MET A 100 -16.92 3.53 3.54
CA MET A 100 -16.93 2.32 4.35
C MET A 100 -17.51 1.17 3.55
N TYR A 101 -16.93 -0.01 3.68
CA TYR A 101 -17.36 -1.24 3.01
C TYR A 101 -18.00 -2.19 4.01
N GLY A 102 -18.81 -3.15 3.50
CA GLY A 102 -19.54 -4.09 4.33
C GLY A 102 -18.71 -5.01 5.21
N ASP A 103 -17.42 -5.19 4.91
CA ASP A 103 -16.45 -5.95 5.72
C ASP A 103 -15.72 -5.09 6.77
N GLY A 104 -16.05 -3.80 6.88
CA GLY A 104 -15.43 -2.84 7.78
C GLY A 104 -14.19 -2.15 7.21
N ALA A 105 -13.80 -2.40 5.95
CA ALA A 105 -12.76 -1.62 5.31
C ALA A 105 -13.19 -0.15 5.20
N ARG A 106 -12.25 0.78 5.47
CA ARG A 106 -12.51 2.23 5.46
C ARG A 106 -11.42 2.96 4.71
N ILE A 107 -11.81 3.77 3.73
CA ILE A 107 -10.94 4.72 3.05
C ILE A 107 -11.45 6.12 3.36
N ALA A 108 -10.58 6.97 3.91
CA ALA A 108 -10.95 8.31 4.31
C ALA A 108 -9.86 9.33 3.93
N TYR A 109 -10.29 10.49 3.53
CA TYR A 109 -9.43 11.66 3.39
C TYR A 109 -9.97 12.79 4.26
N ASP A 110 -9.15 13.22 5.24
CA ASP A 110 -9.42 14.39 6.06
C ASP A 110 -8.65 15.59 5.48
N PHE A 111 -9.38 16.56 4.96
CA PHE A 111 -8.76 17.72 4.32
C PHE A 111 -8.31 18.80 5.32
N ALA A 112 -8.72 18.74 6.58
CA ALA A 112 -8.19 19.61 7.64
C ALA A 112 -6.85 19.08 8.17
N ALA A 113 -6.73 17.76 8.33
CA ALA A 113 -5.50 17.08 8.73
C ALA A 113 -4.57 16.76 7.54
N HIS A 114 -5.02 16.94 6.29
CA HIS A 114 -4.33 16.54 5.06
C HIS A 114 -3.91 15.06 5.05
N ALA A 115 -4.76 14.19 5.59
CA ALA A 115 -4.45 12.79 5.81
C ALA A 115 -5.34 11.86 4.98
N LEU A 116 -4.72 11.02 4.13
CA LEU A 116 -5.36 9.89 3.47
C LEU A 116 -5.09 8.63 4.28
N THR A 117 -6.15 7.95 4.70
CA THR A 117 -6.07 6.70 5.47
C THR A 117 -6.85 5.60 4.79
N ALA A 118 -6.24 4.44 4.63
CA ALA A 118 -6.90 3.20 4.23
C ALA A 118 -6.72 2.17 5.35
N THR A 119 -7.81 1.79 6.01
CA THR A 119 -7.83 0.77 7.05
C THR A 119 -8.58 -0.44 6.52
N LEU A 120 -7.91 -1.56 6.47
CA LEU A 120 -8.46 -2.81 5.95
C LEU A 120 -8.59 -3.83 7.08
N PRO A 121 -9.57 -4.76 7.02
CA PRO A 121 -9.75 -5.79 8.03
C PRO A 121 -8.60 -6.82 8.02
N ALA A 122 -8.53 -7.63 9.06
CA ALA A 122 -7.53 -8.68 9.17
C ALA A 122 -7.61 -9.67 8.00
N GLY A 123 -6.45 -9.98 7.42
CA GLY A 123 -6.36 -10.86 6.25
C GLY A 123 -6.57 -10.17 4.90
N ALA A 124 -6.91 -8.89 4.88
CA ALA A 124 -7.03 -8.15 3.63
C ALA A 124 -5.68 -7.99 2.91
N THR A 125 -5.74 -7.80 1.61
CA THR A 125 -4.57 -7.61 0.74
C THR A 125 -4.68 -6.32 -0.05
N VAL A 126 -3.51 -5.72 -0.36
CA VAL A 126 -3.41 -4.62 -1.31
C VAL A 126 -2.53 -5.08 -2.47
N HIS A 127 -3.06 -5.05 -3.68
CA HIS A 127 -2.33 -5.42 -4.90
C HIS A 127 -2.36 -4.26 -5.89
N VAL A 128 -1.18 -3.73 -6.23
CA VAL A 128 -1.03 -2.63 -7.18
C VAL A 128 -0.25 -3.14 -8.39
N VAL A 129 -0.85 -3.05 -9.57
CA VAL A 129 -0.21 -3.38 -10.86
C VAL A 129 -0.14 -2.11 -11.69
N ALA A 130 1.07 -1.66 -11.97
CA ALA A 130 1.34 -0.49 -12.79
C ALA A 130 2.43 -0.85 -13.82
N PRO A 131 2.07 -1.20 -15.09
CA PRO A 131 3.06 -1.62 -16.09
C PRO A 131 4.14 -0.57 -16.42
N GLY A 132 3.87 0.70 -16.16
CA GLY A 132 4.82 1.78 -16.41
C GLY A 132 5.75 2.01 -15.22
N SER A 133 5.24 2.60 -14.15
CA SER A 133 6.04 2.93 -12.95
C SER A 133 5.18 3.16 -11.73
N VAL A 134 5.77 3.02 -10.54
CA VAL A 134 5.24 3.51 -9.27
C VAL A 134 6.28 4.41 -8.63
N THR A 135 5.91 5.65 -8.32
CA THR A 135 6.79 6.62 -7.66
C THR A 135 6.22 7.02 -6.31
N VAL A 136 7.05 7.04 -5.28
CA VAL A 136 6.71 7.53 -3.95
C VAL A 136 7.65 8.66 -3.58
N GLU A 137 7.14 9.88 -3.48
CA GLU A 137 7.88 11.06 -3.04
C GLU A 137 7.42 11.46 -1.64
N THR A 138 8.30 11.41 -0.67
CA THR A 138 7.99 11.74 0.72
C THR A 138 9.26 12.07 1.50
N ASN A 139 9.13 12.86 2.57
CA ASN A 139 10.23 13.11 3.51
C ASN A 139 10.55 11.86 4.37
N SER A 140 9.60 10.95 4.54
CA SER A 140 9.78 9.73 5.34
C SER A 140 8.88 8.62 4.84
N ALA A 141 9.43 7.45 4.58
CA ALA A 141 8.69 6.24 4.27
C ALA A 141 9.02 5.15 5.29
N THR A 142 8.01 4.45 5.79
CA THR A 142 8.18 3.34 6.73
C THR A 142 7.44 2.10 6.25
N VAL A 143 8.14 0.98 6.14
CA VAL A 143 7.55 -0.32 5.87
C VAL A 143 7.68 -1.20 7.10
N LYS A 144 6.54 -1.65 7.67
CA LYS A 144 6.49 -2.60 8.79
C LYS A 144 5.91 -3.91 8.28
N ALA A 145 6.75 -4.92 8.16
CA ALA A 145 6.34 -6.23 7.67
C ALA A 145 7.18 -7.33 8.33
N LYS A 146 6.67 -8.57 8.34
CA LYS A 146 7.48 -9.75 8.72
C LYS A 146 8.52 -10.07 7.65
N THR A 147 8.19 -9.85 6.39
CA THR A 147 9.06 -10.09 5.24
C THR A 147 8.89 -8.95 4.24
N VAL A 148 9.99 -8.47 3.69
CA VAL A 148 10.02 -7.55 2.55
C VAL A 148 10.86 -8.21 1.47
N THR A 149 10.33 -8.32 0.27
CA THR A 149 11.04 -8.80 -0.93
C THR A 149 11.13 -7.66 -1.93
N LEU A 150 12.34 -7.37 -2.39
CA LEU A 150 12.61 -6.48 -3.52
C LEU A 150 13.10 -7.37 -4.66
N ASP A 151 12.22 -7.67 -5.60
CA ASP A 151 12.51 -8.47 -6.79
C ASP A 151 12.69 -7.51 -7.97
N ALA A 152 13.94 -7.17 -8.26
CA ALA A 152 14.32 -6.21 -9.29
C ALA A 152 15.73 -6.54 -9.80
N ASP A 153 15.97 -6.29 -11.09
CA ASP A 153 17.30 -6.44 -11.70
C ASP A 153 18.32 -5.55 -11.01
N ASP A 154 17.95 -4.31 -10.65
CA ASP A 154 18.79 -3.34 -9.94
C ASP A 154 18.02 -2.70 -8.77
N THR A 155 18.70 -2.65 -7.61
CA THR A 155 18.22 -1.89 -6.45
C THR A 155 19.28 -0.87 -6.03
N THR A 156 18.95 0.43 -6.05
CA THR A 156 19.86 1.51 -5.70
C THR A 156 19.47 2.16 -4.38
N VAL A 157 20.44 2.26 -3.45
CA VAL A 157 20.34 3.07 -2.23
C VAL A 157 21.33 4.22 -2.35
N THR A 158 20.87 5.46 -2.48
CA THR A 158 21.72 6.64 -2.69
C THR A 158 22.29 7.21 -1.39
N GLY A 159 21.72 6.85 -0.24
CA GLY A 159 22.16 7.26 1.08
C GLY A 159 22.83 6.14 1.87
N ALA A 160 22.85 6.26 3.18
CA ALA A 160 23.36 5.23 4.06
C ALA A 160 22.37 4.07 4.22
N LEU A 161 22.86 2.84 4.23
CA LEU A 161 22.09 1.64 4.57
C LEU A 161 22.52 1.14 5.94
N LEU A 162 21.61 1.13 6.93
CA LEU A 162 21.83 0.53 8.24
C LEU A 162 21.09 -0.82 8.32
N VAL A 163 21.86 -1.90 8.42
CA VAL A 163 21.34 -3.25 8.67
C VAL A 163 21.61 -3.64 10.12
N LYS A 164 20.55 -3.82 10.93
CA LYS A 164 20.67 -4.18 12.35
C LYS A 164 20.79 -5.68 12.61
N GLY A 165 20.60 -6.50 11.60
CA GLY A 165 20.69 -7.96 11.66
C GLY A 165 21.81 -8.49 10.76
N PRO A 166 21.92 -9.82 10.59
CA PRO A 166 22.89 -10.41 9.65
C PRO A 166 22.65 -9.94 8.22
N LEU A 167 23.73 -9.64 7.51
CA LEU A 167 23.74 -9.33 6.09
C LEU A 167 24.39 -10.48 5.33
N LYS A 168 23.72 -11.00 4.30
CA LYS A 168 24.22 -12.11 3.48
C LYS A 168 24.32 -11.65 2.02
N PHE A 169 25.46 -11.95 1.39
CA PHE A 169 25.69 -11.80 -0.04
C PHE A 169 25.87 -13.20 -0.64
N GLU A 170 25.15 -13.52 -1.70
CA GLU A 170 25.28 -14.84 -2.39
C GLU A 170 26.23 -14.78 -3.57
N SER A 171 26.38 -13.59 -4.19
CA SER A 171 27.22 -13.40 -5.38
C SER A 171 28.41 -12.45 -5.14
N GLY A 172 28.70 -12.08 -3.89
CA GLY A 172 29.82 -11.23 -3.53
C GLY A 172 29.43 -9.79 -3.21
N ALA A 173 30.44 -8.99 -2.80
CA ALA A 173 30.32 -7.57 -2.52
C ALA A 173 31.49 -6.82 -3.13
N THR A 174 31.24 -5.70 -3.81
CA THR A 174 32.27 -4.82 -4.35
C THR A 174 32.12 -3.44 -3.74
N GLY A 175 33.19 -2.92 -3.17
CA GLY A 175 33.27 -1.55 -2.65
C GLY A 175 34.30 -0.73 -3.43
N LYS A 176 33.99 0.52 -3.77
CA LYS A 176 34.91 1.49 -4.35
C LYS A 176 34.98 2.73 -3.46
N ASN A 177 36.18 3.27 -3.27
CA ASN A 177 36.33 4.56 -2.61
C ASN A 177 35.76 5.63 -3.55
N GLY A 178 34.64 6.24 -3.19
CA GLY A 178 34.05 7.34 -3.97
C GLY A 178 34.97 8.54 -3.87
N GLY A 179 35.55 9.00 -4.96
CA GLY A 179 36.44 10.13 -5.24
C GLY A 179 36.61 11.32 -4.26
N GLY A 180 36.32 11.14 -3.00
CA GLY A 180 36.58 12.08 -1.92
C GLY A 180 38.04 11.98 -1.44
N THR A 181 38.65 13.09 -1.09
CA THR A 181 40.03 13.22 -0.59
C THR A 181 40.28 12.61 0.81
N GLY A 182 39.36 11.74 1.28
CA GLY A 182 39.45 11.12 2.60
C GLY A 182 40.14 9.75 2.57
N THR A 183 41.02 9.51 3.50
CA THR A 183 41.74 8.24 3.78
C THR A 183 40.85 7.19 4.48
N ARG A 184 39.53 7.29 4.36
CA ARG A 184 38.60 6.38 5.05
C ARG A 184 38.58 5.00 4.38
N ALA A 185 38.69 3.94 5.19
CA ALA A 185 38.58 2.58 4.71
C ALA A 185 37.22 2.35 3.99
N VAL A 186 37.23 1.60 2.91
CA VAL A 186 36.02 1.22 2.19
C VAL A 186 35.18 0.19 3.00
N ILE A 187 35.89 -0.68 3.74
CA ILE A 187 35.30 -1.63 4.68
C ILE A 187 36.07 -1.51 5.99
N GLU A 188 35.38 -1.23 7.09
CA GLU A 188 35.90 -1.21 8.45
C GLU A 188 35.13 -2.24 9.27
N ILE A 189 35.82 -3.12 9.97
CA ILE A 189 35.26 -4.20 10.77
C ILE A 189 35.74 -4.08 12.21
N GLU A 190 34.85 -3.70 13.14
CA GLU A 190 35.10 -3.80 14.56
C GLU A 190 34.84 -5.23 15.03
N GLY A 191 35.85 -6.06 15.14
CA GLY A 191 35.71 -7.46 15.51
C GLY A 191 36.62 -8.37 14.69
N SER A 192 36.27 -9.62 14.59
CA SER A 192 37.04 -10.64 13.86
C SER A 192 36.45 -10.90 12.49
N ALA A 193 37.30 -11.10 11.48
CA ALA A 193 36.92 -11.61 10.16
C ALA A 193 37.46 -13.02 10.00
N HIS A 194 36.61 -13.95 9.50
CA HIS A 194 37.02 -15.34 9.16
C HIS A 194 36.88 -15.53 7.65
N PHE A 195 37.98 -15.93 7.04
CA PHE A 195 38.05 -16.19 5.61
C PHE A 195 38.30 -17.66 5.38
N THR A 196 37.43 -18.32 4.58
CA THR A 196 37.56 -19.75 4.20
C THR A 196 38.37 -19.93 2.91
N GLY A 197 38.70 -18.86 2.23
CA GLY A 197 39.46 -18.83 0.99
C GLY A 197 40.73 -17.98 1.10
N VAL A 198 41.33 -17.63 -0.05
CA VAL A 198 42.54 -16.82 -0.13
C VAL A 198 42.16 -15.36 0.11
N VAL A 199 42.99 -14.67 0.92
CA VAL A 199 43.01 -13.21 1.03
C VAL A 199 44.14 -12.69 0.18
N SER A 200 43.86 -11.90 -0.86
CA SER A 200 44.85 -11.25 -1.70
C SER A 200 44.73 -9.72 -1.58
N ALA A 201 45.86 -9.06 -1.61
CA ALA A 201 45.96 -7.59 -1.64
C ALA A 201 46.98 -7.21 -2.70
N ASP A 202 46.65 -6.25 -3.57
CA ASP A 202 47.53 -5.82 -4.66
C ASP A 202 48.74 -4.99 -4.15
N VAL A 203 48.55 -4.36 -2.99
CA VAL A 203 49.63 -3.51 -2.41
C VAL A 203 50.23 -4.17 -1.18
N ASP A 204 49.50 -4.34 -0.09
CA ASP A 204 50.00 -4.89 1.16
C ASP A 204 48.86 -5.26 2.14
N VAL A 205 49.17 -6.18 3.06
CA VAL A 205 48.40 -6.46 4.27
C VAL A 205 49.23 -6.07 5.47
N GLN A 206 48.75 -5.17 6.31
CA GLN A 206 49.51 -4.63 7.45
C GLN A 206 48.82 -4.92 8.79
N SER A 207 49.61 -5.21 9.81
CA SER A 207 49.18 -5.29 11.21
C SER A 207 50.17 -4.52 12.08
N GLN A 208 49.73 -3.49 12.81
CA GLN A 208 50.57 -2.68 13.71
C GLN A 208 51.88 -2.25 13.10
N ASN A 209 51.86 -1.70 11.89
CA ASN A 209 53.05 -1.29 11.11
C ASN A 209 53.95 -2.44 10.65
N VAL A 210 53.54 -3.70 10.77
CA VAL A 210 54.22 -4.82 10.16
C VAL A 210 53.59 -5.15 8.83
N SER A 211 54.33 -4.91 7.74
CA SER A 211 53.93 -5.26 6.38
C SER A 211 54.10 -6.76 6.12
N LEU A 212 53.11 -7.42 5.54
CA LEU A 212 53.25 -8.80 5.14
C LEU A 212 54.28 -8.97 4.00
N VAL A 213 54.38 -7.97 3.13
CA VAL A 213 55.27 -7.98 1.96
C VAL A 213 56.70 -7.52 2.30
N LYS A 214 56.88 -6.54 3.20
CA LYS A 214 58.16 -5.85 3.46
C LYS A 214 58.71 -6.05 4.86
N HIS A 215 58.14 -6.92 5.70
CA HIS A 215 58.66 -7.11 7.05
C HIS A 215 60.05 -7.84 7.05
N PRO A 216 61.04 -7.30 7.73
CA PRO A 216 62.34 -7.94 7.85
C PRO A 216 62.32 -9.06 8.89
N HIS A 217 63.20 -10.03 8.73
CA HIS A 217 63.49 -11.07 9.71
C HIS A 217 64.95 -10.97 10.17
N GLN A 218 65.17 -11.15 11.46
CA GLN A 218 66.51 -11.24 12.00
C GLN A 218 66.92 -12.71 12.09
N ALA A 219 68.02 -13.09 11.41
CA ALA A 219 68.64 -14.41 11.54
C ALA A 219 69.25 -14.58 12.92
N GLN A 220 68.97 -15.70 13.61
CA GLN A 220 69.51 -16.03 14.93
C GLN A 220 70.60 -17.11 14.90
N GLY A 221 71.11 -17.49 13.70
CA GLY A 221 72.08 -18.51 13.47
C GLY A 221 71.74 -19.39 12.29
N GLU A 222 72.69 -20.24 11.84
CA GLU A 222 72.59 -20.98 10.58
C GLU A 222 71.44 -21.99 10.52
N PHE A 223 71.00 -22.47 11.67
CA PHE A 223 69.82 -23.46 11.78
C PHE A 223 68.74 -23.01 12.77
N ALA A 224 68.75 -21.71 13.20
CA ALA A 224 67.75 -21.21 14.12
C ALA A 224 66.50 -20.69 13.38
N GLN A 225 65.34 -20.77 14.04
CA GLN A 225 64.16 -20.09 13.53
C GLN A 225 64.35 -18.57 13.45
N THR A 226 63.84 -17.94 12.41
CA THR A 226 63.86 -16.51 12.30
C THR A 226 63.02 -15.83 13.42
N SER A 227 63.38 -14.63 13.81
CA SER A 227 62.63 -13.83 14.76
C SER A 227 61.20 -13.57 14.28
N LYS A 228 60.32 -13.13 15.18
CA LYS A 228 59.02 -12.58 14.78
C LYS A 228 59.25 -11.39 13.83
N PRO A 229 58.30 -11.12 12.90
CA PRO A 229 58.38 -9.94 12.05
C PRO A 229 58.62 -8.66 12.85
N LEU A 230 59.54 -7.82 12.39
CA LEU A 230 59.78 -6.50 12.99
C LEU A 230 58.94 -5.44 12.30
N ALA A 231 58.59 -4.38 13.03
CA ALA A 231 57.93 -3.22 12.42
C ALA A 231 58.84 -2.65 11.32
N GLY A 232 58.31 -2.51 10.11
CA GLY A 232 59.05 -1.93 9.01
C GLY A 232 59.39 -0.48 9.33
N GLY A 233 60.67 -0.09 9.22
CA GLY A 233 61.09 1.31 9.24
C GLY A 233 60.46 2.04 8.05
N ALA A 234 60.10 3.31 8.25
CA ALA A 234 59.54 4.18 7.23
C ALA A 234 60.51 4.38 6.05
#